data_2fbc90899fadf2bf1613334b89d51502
#
_entry.id   2fbc90899fadf2bf1613334b89d51502
#
_cell.length_a   1.000
_cell.length_b   1.000
_cell.length_c   1.000
_cell.angle_alpha   90.00
_cell.angle_beta   90.00
_cell.angle_gamma   90.00
#
_symmetry.space_group_name_H-M   'P 1'
#
loop_
_entity.id
_entity.type
_entity.pdbx_description
1 polymer ?
#
loop_
_entity_poly.entity_id
_entity_poly.type
_entity_poly.pdbx_seq_one_letter_code
_entity_poly.pdbx_strand_id
1 'polypeptide(L)'
;MILFYLEIIRSANTRKIVKYGAQNQAMTRVQHFYDQVTSTFTYVVSDAETAVAAIIDPVLDLDYASGTLGTRSADEVIEHIRDNNLSLRYILETHIHADHLSSAPYIRERLGGEIVIGSQITTVQETFATIFAEGDGFRRDGSQFDLMLSDGDTLSLGGLDVLAFHVPGHTPACVAYLIGDALFVGDTLFLPDAGTARCDFPGGDAKSLYESCQRLLTLPDDTRVFVCHDYQPGGRDLGFESTVAEQRDHNIHVGADISADSFVAMREARDAGLEMPTLILPSLQVNMRAGNLPPTDASGRLFLKVPINAFGGTPLDRFASEE
;
A
#
# COMPACT_ATOMS: atom_id res chain seq x y z
N MET A 1 16.14 23.34 -25.78
CA MET A 1 14.96 24.20 -25.47
C MET A 1 14.23 23.40 -24.37
N ILE A 2 14.50 23.78 -23.13
CA ILE A 2 14.03 23.04 -21.96
C ILE A 2 12.60 23.50 -21.67
N LEU A 3 11.60 22.65 -21.89
CA LEU A 3 10.21 22.91 -21.48
C LEU A 3 10.09 22.65 -19.97
N PHE A 4 9.83 23.72 -19.22
CA PHE A 4 9.39 23.63 -17.83
C PHE A 4 7.88 23.40 -17.81
N TYR A 5 7.41 22.27 -17.23
CA TYR A 5 6.02 22.11 -16.89
C TYR A 5 5.81 22.66 -15.47
N LEU A 6 4.88 23.61 -15.36
CA LEU A 6 4.38 24.14 -14.10
C LEU A 6 3.01 23.50 -13.85
N GLU A 7 2.87 22.66 -12.85
CA GLU A 7 1.57 22.25 -12.35
C GLU A 7 1.24 22.95 -11.04
N ILE A 8 -0.01 23.44 -10.98
CA ILE A 8 -0.56 24.11 -9.79
C ILE A 8 -1.42 23.11 -9.05
N ILE A 9 -0.89 22.56 -7.96
CA ILE A 9 -1.72 21.78 -7.00
C ILE A 9 -2.49 22.81 -6.18
N ARG A 10 -3.82 22.88 -6.36
CA ARG A 10 -4.71 23.70 -5.54
C ARG A 10 -5.07 22.96 -4.26
N SER A 11 -4.32 23.15 -3.20
CA SER A 11 -4.79 22.97 -1.83
C SER A 11 -5.34 24.31 -1.33
N ALA A 12 -6.39 24.25 -0.49
CA ALA A 12 -7.25 25.38 -0.15
C ALA A 12 -6.56 26.58 0.53
N ASN A 13 -5.28 26.55 0.87
CA ASN A 13 -4.64 27.68 1.56
C ASN A 13 -3.14 27.94 1.31
N THR A 14 -2.48 27.26 0.36
CA THR A 14 -1.10 27.66 0.01
C THR A 14 -0.75 27.17 -1.40
N ARG A 15 -0.37 28.10 -2.29
CA ARG A 15 0.20 27.76 -3.60
C ARG A 15 1.65 27.34 -3.38
N LYS A 16 1.94 26.05 -3.22
CA LYS A 16 3.29 25.51 -3.39
C LYS A 16 3.47 25.20 -4.87
N ILE A 17 4.37 25.91 -5.52
CA ILE A 17 4.84 25.57 -6.86
C ILE A 17 5.89 24.50 -6.67
N VAL A 18 5.56 23.24 -6.95
CA VAL A 18 6.52 22.14 -7.01
C VAL A 18 7.12 22.18 -8.42
N LYS A 19 8.38 22.57 -8.54
CA LYS A 19 9.13 22.47 -9.78
C LYS A 19 9.61 21.03 -9.93
N TYR A 20 8.96 20.27 -10.77
CA TYR A 20 9.53 19.01 -11.26
C TYR A 20 10.63 19.37 -12.26
N GLY A 21 11.87 19.42 -11.81
CA GLY A 21 13.03 19.57 -12.67
C GLY A 21 13.42 18.20 -13.21
N ALA A 22 13.83 18.14 -14.48
CA ALA A 22 14.49 16.99 -15.10
C ALA A 22 15.89 16.79 -14.45
N GLN A 23 15.93 16.48 -13.14
CA GLN A 23 17.14 16.16 -12.42
C GLN A 23 16.99 14.75 -11.87
N ASN A 24 17.87 13.86 -12.35
CA ASN A 24 18.22 12.58 -11.77
C ASN A 24 17.40 11.34 -12.10
N GLN A 25 16.86 11.17 -13.32
CA GLN A 25 16.32 9.86 -13.77
C GLN A 25 17.35 8.71 -13.65
N ALA A 26 18.64 9.01 -13.73
CA ALA A 26 19.71 8.00 -13.66
C ALA A 26 20.06 7.53 -12.24
N MET A 27 19.45 8.09 -11.19
CA MET A 27 19.87 7.87 -9.80
C MET A 27 18.93 6.95 -9.01
N THR A 28 17.71 6.73 -9.46
CA THR A 28 16.74 5.86 -8.76
C THR A 28 16.91 4.40 -9.19
N ARG A 29 17.36 3.56 -8.26
CA ARG A 29 17.42 2.10 -8.47
C ARG A 29 16.26 1.44 -7.74
N VAL A 30 15.59 0.50 -8.42
CA VAL A 30 14.48 -0.27 -7.86
C VAL A 30 14.80 -1.75 -8.01
N GLN A 31 14.67 -2.49 -6.89
CA GLN A 31 14.71 -3.95 -6.84
C GLN A 31 13.39 -4.45 -6.30
N HIS A 32 12.76 -5.40 -6.98
CA HIS A 32 11.54 -6.05 -6.54
C HIS A 32 11.82 -7.42 -5.91
N PHE A 33 10.94 -7.81 -4.99
CA PHE A 33 10.83 -9.13 -4.38
C PHE A 33 9.38 -9.57 -4.48
N TYR A 34 9.14 -10.81 -4.90
CA TYR A 34 7.78 -11.30 -5.12
C TYR A 34 7.44 -12.44 -4.18
N ASP A 35 6.43 -12.23 -3.33
CA ASP A 35 5.84 -13.32 -2.56
C ASP A 35 4.73 -14.00 -3.36
N GLN A 36 4.96 -15.28 -3.69
CA GLN A 36 4.01 -16.07 -4.47
C GLN A 36 2.71 -16.39 -3.72
N VAL A 37 2.75 -16.43 -2.38
CA VAL A 37 1.60 -16.85 -1.57
C VAL A 37 0.52 -15.77 -1.59
N THR A 38 0.93 -14.51 -1.51
CA THR A 38 0.02 -13.36 -1.50
C THR A 38 0.00 -12.60 -2.83
N SER A 39 0.84 -13.02 -3.80
CA SER A 39 1.02 -12.33 -5.09
C SER A 39 1.46 -10.87 -4.94
N THR A 40 2.25 -10.58 -3.90
CA THR A 40 2.66 -9.23 -3.49
C THR A 40 4.09 -8.93 -3.88
N PHE A 41 4.35 -7.70 -4.32
CA PHE A 41 5.69 -7.15 -4.48
C PHE A 41 6.09 -6.29 -3.30
N THR A 42 7.25 -6.60 -2.72
CA THR A 42 8.03 -5.68 -1.90
C THR A 42 9.08 -5.01 -2.77
N TYR A 43 9.33 -3.72 -2.59
CA TYR A 43 10.37 -3.01 -3.34
C TYR A 43 11.44 -2.45 -2.40
N VAL A 44 12.69 -2.49 -2.88
CA VAL A 44 13.80 -1.67 -2.35
C VAL A 44 14.10 -0.60 -3.37
N VAL A 45 13.95 0.65 -2.98
CA VAL A 45 14.30 1.80 -3.81
C VAL A 45 15.49 2.53 -3.18
N SER A 46 16.50 2.86 -3.97
CA SER A 46 17.71 3.50 -3.47
C SER A 46 18.22 4.61 -4.39
N ASP A 47 18.83 5.59 -3.75
CA ASP A 47 19.65 6.59 -4.44
C ASP A 47 21.01 5.99 -4.80
N ALA A 48 21.31 5.93 -6.09
CA ALA A 48 22.52 5.30 -6.61
C ALA A 48 23.83 6.04 -6.21
N GLU A 49 23.77 7.32 -5.83
CA GLU A 49 24.93 8.09 -5.44
C GLU A 49 25.24 7.98 -3.94
N THR A 50 24.20 8.00 -3.10
CA THR A 50 24.36 8.02 -1.64
C THR A 50 24.18 6.67 -0.99
N ALA A 51 23.65 5.67 -1.72
CA ALA A 51 23.28 4.35 -1.21
C ALA A 51 22.21 4.40 -0.08
N VAL A 52 21.49 5.52 0.08
CA VAL A 52 20.36 5.60 1.00
C VAL A 52 19.15 4.93 0.36
N ALA A 53 18.45 4.10 1.12
CA ALA A 53 17.35 3.29 0.61
C ALA A 53 16.07 3.40 1.44
N ALA A 54 14.94 3.12 0.79
CA ALA A 54 13.67 2.82 1.42
C ALA A 54 13.18 1.44 0.97
N ILE A 55 12.36 0.80 1.81
CA ILE A 55 11.61 -0.41 1.50
C ILE A 55 10.14 -0.03 1.40
N ILE A 56 9.40 -0.64 0.47
CA ILE A 56 7.97 -0.39 0.26
C ILE A 56 7.22 -1.72 0.39
N ASP A 57 6.19 -1.72 1.24
CA ASP A 57 5.24 -2.82 1.49
C ASP A 57 5.93 -4.17 1.76
N PRO A 58 6.72 -4.30 2.84
CA PRO A 58 7.46 -5.51 3.13
C PRO A 58 6.58 -6.62 3.71
N VAL A 59 6.65 -7.81 3.12
CA VAL A 59 5.83 -8.98 3.50
C VAL A 59 6.44 -9.74 4.68
N LEU A 60 5.59 -10.13 5.64
CA LEU A 60 5.87 -11.14 6.67
C LEU A 60 5.10 -12.41 6.34
N ASP A 61 5.81 -13.53 6.23
CA ASP A 61 5.21 -14.82 5.88
C ASP A 61 4.28 -15.32 7.00
N LEU A 62 3.08 -15.78 6.63
CA LEU A 62 2.13 -16.43 7.55
C LEU A 62 1.52 -17.67 6.89
N ASP A 63 1.75 -18.83 7.49
CA ASP A 63 0.91 -20.00 7.27
C ASP A 63 -0.35 -19.88 8.16
N TYR A 64 -1.45 -19.45 7.53
CA TYR A 64 -2.70 -19.20 8.25
C TYR A 64 -3.28 -20.48 8.88
N ALA A 65 -3.11 -21.62 8.22
CA ALA A 65 -3.69 -22.89 8.69
C ALA A 65 -3.04 -23.38 9.99
N SER A 66 -1.73 -23.19 10.13
CA SER A 66 -0.97 -23.56 11.33
C SER A 66 -0.77 -22.40 12.32
N GLY A 67 -1.05 -21.14 11.90
CA GLY A 67 -0.73 -19.94 12.67
C GLY A 67 0.79 -19.69 12.80
N THR A 68 1.58 -20.21 11.85
CA THR A 68 3.05 -20.13 11.92
C THR A 68 3.56 -18.92 11.14
N LEU A 69 4.30 -18.04 11.81
CA LEU A 69 5.01 -16.92 11.19
C LEU A 69 6.34 -17.40 10.62
N GLY A 70 6.71 -16.85 9.45
CA GLY A 70 8.01 -16.99 8.81
C GLY A 70 8.64 -15.64 8.53
N THR A 71 9.93 -15.64 8.20
CA THR A 71 10.68 -14.41 7.92
C THR A 71 11.44 -14.46 6.60
N ARG A 72 11.20 -15.49 5.78
CA ARG A 72 11.94 -15.70 4.53
C ARG A 72 11.87 -14.50 3.59
N SER A 73 10.66 -13.98 3.36
CA SER A 73 10.46 -12.83 2.47
C SER A 73 11.16 -11.56 2.99
N ALA A 74 11.10 -11.32 4.31
CA ALA A 74 11.81 -10.22 4.94
C ALA A 74 13.34 -10.42 4.95
N ASP A 75 13.82 -11.65 5.17
CA ASP A 75 15.25 -11.96 5.18
C ASP A 75 15.89 -11.75 3.81
N GLU A 76 15.21 -12.11 2.70
CA GLU A 76 15.67 -11.83 1.33
C GLU A 76 15.87 -10.31 1.09
N VAL A 77 14.97 -9.47 1.59
CA VAL A 77 15.10 -8.00 1.52
C VAL A 77 16.26 -7.50 2.37
N ILE A 78 16.40 -8.02 3.60
CA ILE A 78 17.51 -7.66 4.52
C ILE A 78 18.86 -8.03 3.91
N GLU A 79 18.99 -9.23 3.33
CA GLU A 79 20.22 -9.68 2.67
C GLU A 79 20.56 -8.75 1.50
N HIS A 80 19.58 -8.40 0.65
CA HIS A 80 19.82 -7.47 -0.45
C HIS A 80 20.35 -6.10 0.04
N ILE A 81 19.76 -5.53 1.09
CA ILE A 81 20.22 -4.26 1.68
C ILE A 81 21.68 -4.38 2.14
N ARG A 82 22.04 -5.48 2.82
CA ARG A 82 23.39 -5.71 3.32
C ARG A 82 24.41 -5.95 2.21
N ASP A 83 24.09 -6.82 1.25
CA ASP A 83 24.97 -7.21 0.16
C ASP A 83 25.31 -6.04 -0.77
N ASN A 84 24.37 -5.10 -0.91
CA ASN A 84 24.56 -3.88 -1.70
C ASN A 84 25.07 -2.69 -0.86
N ASN A 85 25.36 -2.88 0.43
CA ASN A 85 25.82 -1.84 1.35
C ASN A 85 24.88 -0.62 1.38
N LEU A 86 23.56 -0.86 1.31
CA LEU A 86 22.55 0.19 1.36
C LEU A 86 22.30 0.61 2.82
N SER A 87 22.00 1.88 3.02
CA SER A 87 21.60 2.44 4.31
C SER A 87 20.08 2.65 4.33
N LEU A 88 19.37 1.79 5.06
CA LEU A 88 17.91 1.89 5.16
C LEU A 88 17.50 3.12 5.96
N ARG A 89 16.70 3.99 5.33
CA ARG A 89 16.17 5.21 5.96
C ARG A 89 14.71 5.09 6.30
N TYR A 90 13.89 4.55 5.39
CA TYR A 90 12.45 4.44 5.57
C TYR A 90 11.94 3.05 5.20
N ILE A 91 10.85 2.64 5.89
CA ILE A 91 9.99 1.52 5.54
C ILE A 91 8.61 2.14 5.28
N LEU A 92 8.20 2.18 4.02
CA LEU A 92 7.01 2.88 3.54
C LEU A 92 5.87 1.88 3.36
N GLU A 93 4.77 2.08 4.05
CA GLU A 93 3.53 1.34 3.83
C GLU A 93 2.60 2.18 2.96
N THR A 94 2.15 1.63 1.84
CA THR A 94 1.20 2.33 0.96
C THR A 94 -0.19 2.39 1.56
N HIS A 95 -0.57 1.36 2.31
CA HIS A 95 -1.87 1.27 3.01
C HIS A 95 -1.84 0.16 4.08
N ILE A 96 -2.95 -0.05 4.76
CA ILE A 96 -3.12 -1.23 5.63
C ILE A 96 -3.58 -2.40 4.76
N HIS A 97 -2.63 -3.28 4.44
CA HIS A 97 -2.84 -4.45 3.61
C HIS A 97 -3.79 -5.45 4.27
N ALA A 98 -4.71 -6.02 3.48
CA ALA A 98 -5.67 -7.04 3.93
C ALA A 98 -5.24 -8.47 3.53
N ASP A 99 -4.26 -8.61 2.65
CA ASP A 99 -3.85 -9.85 2.00
C ASP A 99 -2.51 -10.41 2.50
N HIS A 100 -1.68 -9.60 3.17
CA HIS A 100 -0.43 -10.02 3.81
C HIS A 100 -0.14 -9.24 5.09
N LEU A 101 0.71 -9.79 5.95
CA LEU A 101 1.23 -9.10 7.13
C LEU A 101 2.47 -8.28 6.74
N SER A 102 2.64 -7.12 7.40
CA SER A 102 3.86 -6.32 7.24
C SER A 102 5.00 -6.84 8.12
N SER A 103 6.19 -6.95 7.54
CA SER A 103 7.43 -7.26 8.25
C SER A 103 8.20 -6.03 8.73
N ALA A 104 7.61 -4.83 8.64
CA ALA A 104 8.29 -3.58 8.96
C ALA A 104 9.00 -3.57 10.33
N PRO A 105 8.40 -4.03 11.45
CA PRO A 105 9.08 -4.07 12.74
C PRO A 105 10.28 -5.03 12.76
N TYR A 106 10.17 -6.17 12.08
CA TYR A 106 11.24 -7.16 11.99
C TYR A 106 12.46 -6.62 11.24
N ILE A 107 12.22 -5.92 10.13
CA ILE A 107 13.25 -5.26 9.34
C ILE A 107 13.88 -4.11 10.13
N ARG A 108 13.05 -3.25 10.76
CA ARG A 108 13.52 -2.12 11.58
C ARG A 108 14.44 -2.56 12.71
N GLU A 109 14.14 -3.67 13.37
CA GLU A 109 14.99 -4.22 14.44
C GLU A 109 16.41 -4.58 13.94
N ARG A 110 16.56 -4.97 12.66
CA ARG A 110 17.80 -5.48 12.07
C ARG A 110 18.61 -4.46 11.29
N LEU A 111 17.94 -3.49 10.70
CA LEU A 111 18.53 -2.50 9.79
C LEU A 111 18.30 -1.05 10.22
N GLY A 112 17.44 -0.80 11.22
CA GLY A 112 16.97 0.53 11.54
C GLY A 112 15.90 1.00 10.52
N GLY A 113 15.77 2.31 10.36
CA GLY A 113 14.78 2.95 9.51
C GLY A 113 13.51 3.33 10.26
N GLU A 114 12.76 4.29 9.70
CA GLU A 114 11.49 4.79 10.25
C GLU A 114 10.33 4.19 9.47
N ILE A 115 9.31 3.68 10.18
CA ILE A 115 8.09 3.14 9.56
C ILE A 115 7.13 4.29 9.27
N VAL A 116 6.73 4.42 8.01
CA VAL A 116 5.97 5.55 7.48
C VAL A 116 4.67 5.08 6.85
N ILE A 117 3.58 5.83 7.04
CA ILE A 117 2.29 5.57 6.42
C ILE A 117 1.55 6.88 6.10
N GLY A 118 0.44 6.81 5.36
CA GLY A 118 -0.44 7.95 5.13
C GLY A 118 -1.15 8.44 6.40
N SER A 119 -1.33 9.75 6.55
CA SER A 119 -1.92 10.38 7.75
C SER A 119 -3.37 9.96 8.02
N GLN A 120 -4.08 9.44 7.02
CA GLN A 120 -5.45 8.94 7.18
C GLN A 120 -5.53 7.54 7.83
N ILE A 121 -4.39 6.99 8.28
CA ILE A 121 -4.34 5.73 9.05
C ILE A 121 -5.29 5.76 10.26
N THR A 122 -5.48 6.91 10.88
CA THR A 122 -6.37 7.07 12.04
C THR A 122 -7.81 6.68 11.74
N THR A 123 -8.31 6.95 10.52
CA THR A 123 -9.63 6.53 10.04
C THR A 123 -9.72 5.01 9.94
N VAL A 124 -8.69 4.37 9.43
CA VAL A 124 -8.61 2.91 9.32
C VAL A 124 -8.54 2.27 10.70
N GLN A 125 -7.70 2.81 11.60
CA GLN A 125 -7.60 2.34 12.98
C GLN A 125 -8.92 2.45 13.73
N GLU A 126 -9.69 3.54 13.58
CA GLU A 126 -11.00 3.72 14.21
C GLU A 126 -11.99 2.65 13.75
N THR A 127 -12.03 2.40 12.44
CA THR A 127 -12.92 1.41 11.83
C THR A 127 -12.61 0.00 12.31
N PHE A 128 -11.36 -0.43 12.16
CA PHE A 128 -11.00 -1.81 12.48
C PHE A 128 -10.81 -2.08 13.97
N ALA A 129 -10.44 -1.07 14.77
CA ALA A 129 -10.48 -1.20 16.21
C ALA A 129 -11.90 -1.49 16.73
N THR A 130 -12.92 -0.92 16.09
CA THR A 130 -14.32 -1.21 16.41
C THR A 130 -14.68 -2.64 16.02
N ILE A 131 -14.34 -3.08 14.81
CA ILE A 131 -14.61 -4.43 14.28
C ILE A 131 -13.95 -5.51 15.14
N PHE A 132 -12.69 -5.29 15.54
CA PHE A 132 -11.93 -6.25 16.36
C PHE A 132 -12.14 -6.07 17.87
N ALA A 133 -13.06 -5.19 18.28
CA ALA A 133 -13.33 -4.88 19.69
C ALA A 133 -12.03 -4.59 20.48
N GLU A 134 -11.20 -3.69 19.92
CA GLU A 134 -9.99 -3.24 20.59
C GLU A 134 -10.35 -2.30 21.74
N GLY A 135 -9.78 -2.59 22.93
CA GLY A 135 -9.99 -1.77 24.11
C GLY A 135 -9.18 -0.46 24.08
N ASP A 136 -9.30 0.32 25.18
CA ASP A 136 -8.64 1.62 25.36
C ASP A 136 -7.11 1.58 25.28
N GLY A 137 -6.51 0.39 25.42
CA GLY A 137 -5.07 0.17 25.27
C GLY A 137 -4.56 0.28 23.82
N PHE A 138 -5.45 0.17 22.84
CA PHE A 138 -5.08 0.37 21.43
C PHE A 138 -5.29 1.84 21.04
N ARG A 139 -4.19 2.55 20.79
CA ARG A 139 -4.24 3.96 20.37
C ARG A 139 -4.61 4.02 18.89
N ARG A 140 -5.56 4.91 18.56
CA ARG A 140 -6.13 5.10 17.21
C ARG A 140 -5.66 6.42 16.59
N ASP A 141 -4.45 6.84 16.94
CA ASP A 141 -3.87 8.14 16.59
C ASP A 141 -2.65 8.03 15.66
N GLY A 142 -2.41 6.85 15.12
CA GLY A 142 -1.27 6.59 14.23
C GLY A 142 0.08 6.46 14.93
N SER A 143 0.12 6.59 16.27
CA SER A 143 1.38 6.59 17.05
C SER A 143 2.18 5.28 17.02
N GLN A 144 1.68 4.25 16.38
CA GLN A 144 2.40 3.01 16.11
C GLN A 144 3.43 3.17 14.98
N PHE A 145 3.22 4.16 14.11
CA PHE A 145 4.11 4.54 13.01
C PHE A 145 5.03 5.68 13.45
N ASP A 146 6.26 5.71 12.92
CA ASP A 146 7.22 6.76 13.27
C ASP A 146 6.87 8.09 12.57
N LEU A 147 6.37 8.02 11.33
CA LEU A 147 5.94 9.18 10.54
C LEU A 147 4.60 8.92 9.86
N MET A 148 3.79 9.98 9.76
CA MET A 148 2.55 10.00 8.99
C MET A 148 2.60 11.11 7.94
N LEU A 149 2.38 10.77 6.67
CA LEU A 149 2.45 11.72 5.55
C LEU A 149 1.06 12.12 5.08
N SER A 150 0.88 13.42 4.94
CA SER A 150 -0.27 14.01 4.27
C SER A 150 -0.02 14.18 2.78
N ASP A 151 -1.06 14.47 2.02
CA ASP A 151 -0.95 14.75 0.60
C ASP A 151 0.03 15.88 0.30
N GLY A 152 1.00 15.62 -0.57
CA GLY A 152 2.03 16.57 -0.95
C GLY A 152 3.20 16.70 0.03
N ASP A 153 3.22 15.95 1.13
CA ASP A 153 4.38 15.89 2.01
C ASP A 153 5.57 15.21 1.32
N THR A 154 6.77 15.62 1.71
CA THR A 154 8.02 15.10 1.16
C THR A 154 8.99 14.67 2.24
N LEU A 155 9.72 13.56 1.97
CA LEU A 155 10.85 13.10 2.78
C LEU A 155 12.10 13.05 1.91
N SER A 156 13.28 13.28 2.49
CA SER A 156 14.55 13.14 1.76
C SER A 156 15.09 11.72 1.84
N LEU A 157 15.45 11.15 0.69
CA LEU A 157 16.05 9.82 0.55
C LEU A 157 17.42 9.96 -0.17
N GLY A 158 18.45 10.35 0.57
CA GLY A 158 19.73 10.74 -0.02
C GLY A 158 19.60 12.00 -0.87
N GLY A 159 19.90 11.91 -2.15
CA GLY A 159 19.70 12.99 -3.16
C GLY A 159 18.32 12.98 -3.80
N LEU A 160 17.45 12.01 -3.46
CA LEU A 160 16.09 11.88 -3.96
C LEU A 160 15.08 12.44 -2.95
N ASP A 161 13.90 12.84 -3.45
CA ASP A 161 12.74 13.16 -2.63
C ASP A 161 11.69 12.04 -2.76
N VAL A 162 11.07 11.65 -1.64
CA VAL A 162 9.86 10.83 -1.58
C VAL A 162 8.68 11.77 -1.47
N LEU A 163 7.86 11.88 -2.50
CA LEU A 163 6.63 12.66 -2.50
C LEU A 163 5.43 11.77 -2.28
N ALA A 164 4.62 12.09 -1.28
CA ALA A 164 3.39 11.36 -0.96
C ALA A 164 2.18 11.93 -1.70
N PHE A 165 1.42 11.06 -2.39
CA PHE A 165 0.10 11.35 -2.96
C PHE A 165 -0.95 10.61 -2.17
N HIS A 166 -1.86 11.31 -1.51
CA HIS A 166 -3.06 10.66 -0.95
C HIS A 166 -3.97 10.22 -2.10
N VAL A 167 -4.22 8.93 -2.19
CA VAL A 167 -4.95 8.26 -3.29
C VAL A 167 -6.07 7.36 -2.73
N PRO A 168 -7.09 7.95 -2.07
CA PRO A 168 -8.17 7.18 -1.47
C PRO A 168 -9.00 6.46 -2.53
N GLY A 169 -9.64 5.38 -2.11
CA GLY A 169 -10.57 4.62 -2.94
C GLY A 169 -10.56 3.14 -2.62
N HIS A 170 -9.43 2.43 -2.76
CA HIS A 170 -9.28 1.07 -2.24
C HIS A 170 -9.45 1.06 -0.71
N THR A 171 -8.71 1.91 -0.02
CA THR A 171 -8.95 2.30 1.38
C THR A 171 -8.97 3.83 1.51
N PRO A 172 -9.51 4.40 2.61
CA PRO A 172 -9.48 5.84 2.82
C PRO A 172 -8.07 6.39 3.09
N ALA A 173 -7.10 5.54 3.39
CA ALA A 173 -5.75 5.93 3.80
C ALA A 173 -4.65 5.58 2.78
N CYS A 174 -4.99 5.11 1.58
CA CYS A 174 -4.02 4.78 0.55
C CYS A 174 -3.14 5.97 0.19
N VAL A 175 -1.83 5.72 0.06
CA VAL A 175 -0.82 6.67 -0.39
C VAL A 175 0.01 6.04 -1.50
N ALA A 176 0.23 6.79 -2.59
CA ALA A 176 1.26 6.46 -3.57
C ALA A 176 2.52 7.28 -3.30
N TYR A 177 3.68 6.70 -3.51
CA TYR A 177 4.98 7.36 -3.31
C TYR A 177 5.69 7.55 -4.63
N LEU A 178 6.00 8.80 -4.98
CA LEU A 178 6.88 9.12 -6.12
C LEU A 178 8.29 9.37 -5.61
N ILE A 179 9.25 8.58 -6.08
CA ILE A 179 10.67 8.65 -5.70
C ILE A 179 11.50 8.76 -6.96
N GLY A 180 12.01 9.96 -7.25
CA GLY A 180 12.64 10.23 -8.54
C GLY A 180 11.67 10.07 -9.71
N ASP A 181 11.89 9.06 -10.56
CA ASP A 181 11.03 8.69 -11.70
C ASP A 181 10.12 7.48 -11.42
N ALA A 182 10.22 6.90 -10.21
CA ALA A 182 9.51 5.68 -9.81
C ALA A 182 8.28 6.01 -8.94
N LEU A 183 7.09 5.62 -9.39
CA LEU A 183 5.81 5.77 -8.69
C LEU A 183 5.35 4.42 -8.16
N PHE A 184 5.28 4.26 -6.84
CA PHE A 184 4.76 3.08 -6.14
C PHE A 184 3.32 3.34 -5.75
N VAL A 185 2.39 2.58 -6.35
CA VAL A 185 0.97 2.94 -6.35
C VAL A 185 0.13 2.15 -5.33
N GLY A 186 0.74 1.19 -4.61
CA GLY A 186 -0.02 0.28 -3.75
C GLY A 186 -1.18 -0.36 -4.52
N ASP A 187 -2.33 -0.46 -3.87
CA ASP A 187 -3.57 -0.98 -4.44
C ASP A 187 -4.45 0.11 -5.08
N THR A 188 -3.83 1.06 -5.76
CA THR A 188 -4.55 2.06 -6.57
C THR A 188 -4.65 1.62 -8.03
N LEU A 189 -3.52 1.22 -8.61
CA LEU A 189 -3.41 0.69 -9.98
C LEU A 189 -2.71 -0.65 -9.97
N PHE A 190 -3.15 -1.56 -10.83
CA PHE A 190 -2.42 -2.77 -11.18
C PHE A 190 -1.85 -2.63 -12.60
N LEU A 191 -1.23 -3.68 -13.13
CA LEU A 191 -0.79 -3.66 -14.52
C LEU A 191 -1.97 -3.36 -15.47
N PRO A 192 -1.72 -2.78 -16.65
CA PRO A 192 -2.78 -2.35 -17.55
C PRO A 192 -3.85 -3.41 -17.85
N ASP A 193 -3.45 -4.68 -17.93
CA ASP A 193 -4.34 -5.83 -18.18
C ASP A 193 -5.09 -6.33 -16.93
N ALA A 194 -4.73 -5.85 -15.74
CA ALA A 194 -5.37 -6.17 -14.46
C ALA A 194 -6.24 -5.01 -13.92
N GLY A 195 -5.92 -3.77 -14.29
CA GLY A 195 -6.74 -2.59 -14.03
C GLY A 195 -6.51 -1.94 -12.67
N THR A 196 -7.44 -2.07 -11.72
CA THR A 196 -7.43 -1.42 -10.39
C THR A 196 -7.84 -2.39 -9.30
N ALA A 197 -7.51 -2.09 -8.05
CA ALA A 197 -8.00 -2.84 -6.90
C ALA A 197 -9.52 -2.68 -6.66
N ARG A 198 -10.04 -3.48 -5.74
CA ARG A 198 -11.42 -3.41 -5.22
C ARG A 198 -11.60 -2.21 -4.29
N CYS A 199 -12.88 -1.81 -4.08
CA CYS A 199 -13.23 -0.66 -3.24
C CYS A 199 -14.31 -0.98 -2.19
N ASP A 200 -14.64 -2.24 -1.98
CA ASP A 200 -15.74 -2.68 -1.11
C ASP A 200 -15.31 -2.94 0.35
N PHE A 201 -14.08 -2.61 0.69
CA PHE A 201 -13.65 -2.60 2.09
C PHE A 201 -14.25 -1.42 2.85
N PRO A 202 -14.41 -1.53 4.19
CA PRO A 202 -14.93 -0.44 4.99
C PRO A 202 -14.18 0.88 4.76
N GLY A 203 -14.90 1.88 4.24
CA GLY A 203 -14.35 3.19 3.86
C GLY A 203 -13.79 3.28 2.44
N GLY A 204 -13.85 2.19 1.66
CA GLY A 204 -13.54 2.22 0.23
C GLY A 204 -14.63 2.94 -0.59
N ASP A 205 -14.25 3.50 -1.74
CA ASP A 205 -15.14 4.27 -2.61
C ASP A 205 -14.65 4.25 -4.06
N ALA A 206 -15.48 3.73 -4.96
CA ALA A 206 -15.08 3.56 -6.35
C ALA A 206 -14.86 4.90 -7.09
N LYS A 207 -15.65 5.93 -6.76
CA LYS A 207 -15.47 7.25 -7.37
C LYS A 207 -14.16 7.89 -6.95
N SER A 208 -13.84 7.81 -5.66
CA SER A 208 -12.56 8.29 -5.12
C SER A 208 -11.39 7.54 -5.74
N LEU A 209 -11.50 6.22 -5.96
CA LEU A 209 -10.47 5.45 -6.64
C LEU A 209 -10.25 5.93 -8.08
N TYR A 210 -11.32 6.17 -8.82
CA TYR A 210 -11.21 6.71 -10.17
C TYR A 210 -10.50 8.07 -10.19
N GLU A 211 -10.90 8.99 -9.30
CA GLU A 211 -10.29 10.32 -9.18
C GLU A 211 -8.79 10.21 -8.80
N SER A 212 -8.45 9.30 -7.90
CA SER A 212 -7.07 9.00 -7.50
C SER A 212 -6.25 8.48 -8.68
N CYS A 213 -6.77 7.51 -9.44
CA CYS A 213 -6.12 6.99 -10.64
C CYS A 213 -5.90 8.10 -11.67
N GLN A 214 -6.94 8.88 -12.01
CA GLN A 214 -6.84 9.95 -12.98
C GLN A 214 -5.80 11.00 -12.56
N ARG A 215 -5.70 11.31 -11.27
CA ARG A 215 -4.68 12.20 -10.73
C ARG A 215 -3.27 11.66 -10.97
N LEU A 216 -3.01 10.39 -10.70
CA LEU A 216 -1.70 9.77 -10.96
C LEU A 216 -1.37 9.74 -12.45
N LEU A 217 -2.36 9.55 -13.31
CA LEU A 217 -2.20 9.55 -14.77
C LEU A 217 -1.93 10.95 -15.38
N THR A 218 -1.92 12.02 -14.57
CA THR A 218 -1.45 13.36 -14.99
C THR A 218 0.07 13.52 -14.89
N LEU A 219 0.78 12.58 -14.26
CA LEU A 219 2.24 12.59 -14.18
C LEU A 219 2.86 12.41 -15.58
N PRO A 220 4.17 12.74 -15.76
CA PRO A 220 4.86 12.57 -17.04
C PRO A 220 4.74 11.14 -17.59
N ASP A 221 4.66 11.03 -18.90
CA ASP A 221 4.43 9.79 -19.64
C ASP A 221 5.45 8.69 -19.33
N ASP A 222 6.69 9.07 -19.11
CA ASP A 222 7.83 8.21 -18.81
C ASP A 222 8.01 7.90 -17.32
N THR A 223 7.12 8.38 -16.46
CA THR A 223 7.10 7.97 -15.04
C THR A 223 6.85 6.47 -14.95
N ARG A 224 7.78 5.75 -14.33
CA ARG A 224 7.65 4.30 -14.09
C ARG A 224 6.65 4.04 -12.98
N VAL A 225 5.71 3.13 -13.22
CA VAL A 225 4.65 2.75 -12.27
C VAL A 225 4.92 1.34 -11.77
N PHE A 226 5.10 1.19 -10.46
CA PHE A 226 5.35 -0.06 -9.76
C PHE A 226 4.11 -0.49 -8.99
N VAL A 227 3.58 -1.67 -9.33
CA VAL A 227 2.33 -2.21 -8.77
C VAL A 227 2.58 -3.07 -7.53
N CYS A 228 1.62 -3.12 -6.60
CA CYS A 228 1.72 -3.93 -5.40
C CYS A 228 1.49 -5.43 -5.69
N HIS A 229 0.64 -5.75 -6.66
CA HIS A 229 0.25 -7.13 -6.97
C HIS A 229 0.29 -7.45 -8.45
N ASP A 230 0.60 -8.72 -8.76
CA ASP A 230 0.36 -9.30 -10.08
C ASP A 230 -0.20 -10.71 -9.96
N TYR A 231 -1.44 -10.86 -10.38
CA TYR A 231 -2.18 -12.13 -10.40
C TYR A 231 -2.03 -12.87 -11.75
N GLN A 232 -1.15 -12.40 -12.64
CA GLN A 232 -0.81 -13.01 -13.93
C GLN A 232 -2.04 -13.40 -14.78
N PRO A 233 -2.95 -12.46 -15.08
CA PRO A 233 -4.18 -12.77 -15.78
C PRO A 233 -3.87 -13.45 -17.13
N GLY A 234 -4.64 -14.50 -17.46
CA GLY A 234 -4.40 -15.28 -18.66
C GLY A 234 -3.15 -16.17 -18.64
N GLY A 235 -2.41 -16.24 -17.51
CA GLY A 235 -1.20 -17.05 -17.37
C GLY A 235 0.03 -16.43 -18.04
N ARG A 236 0.07 -15.11 -18.22
CA ARG A 236 1.26 -14.42 -18.72
C ARG A 236 2.40 -14.43 -17.69
N ASP A 237 3.59 -14.09 -18.14
CA ASP A 237 4.74 -13.91 -17.27
C ASP A 237 4.50 -12.82 -16.22
N LEU A 238 5.19 -12.95 -15.08
CA LEU A 238 5.14 -12.00 -13.98
C LEU A 238 5.59 -10.61 -14.42
N GLY A 239 4.80 -9.58 -14.09
CA GLY A 239 5.12 -8.18 -14.34
C GLY A 239 4.97 -7.35 -13.08
N PHE A 240 5.77 -6.32 -12.94
CA PHE A 240 5.78 -5.45 -11.74
C PHE A 240 5.86 -3.96 -12.10
N GLU A 241 6.16 -3.63 -13.34
CA GLU A 241 6.43 -2.28 -13.81
C GLU A 241 5.63 -1.98 -15.09
N SER A 242 5.16 -0.77 -15.20
CA SER A 242 4.60 -0.15 -16.42
C SER A 242 4.99 1.32 -16.44
N THR A 243 4.40 2.10 -17.34
CA THR A 243 4.56 3.56 -17.37
C THR A 243 3.22 4.27 -17.25
N VAL A 244 3.24 5.57 -16.88
CA VAL A 244 2.02 6.39 -16.87
C VAL A 244 1.37 6.41 -18.26
N ALA A 245 2.15 6.47 -19.36
CA ALA A 245 1.62 6.38 -20.71
C ALA A 245 0.89 5.05 -20.96
N GLU A 246 1.51 3.91 -20.62
CA GLU A 246 0.89 2.59 -20.78
C GLU A 246 -0.38 2.45 -19.94
N GLN A 247 -0.37 2.93 -18.69
CA GLN A 247 -1.55 2.95 -17.83
C GLN A 247 -2.69 3.76 -18.45
N ARG A 248 -2.39 4.97 -18.93
CA ARG A 248 -3.38 5.85 -19.53
C ARG A 248 -3.96 5.28 -20.82
N ASP A 249 -3.11 4.66 -21.67
CA ASP A 249 -3.52 4.20 -22.99
C ASP A 249 -4.17 2.82 -22.95
N HIS A 250 -3.78 1.94 -22.02
CA HIS A 250 -4.10 0.53 -22.05
C HIS A 250 -4.75 -0.06 -20.79
N ASN A 251 -4.84 0.72 -19.68
CA ASN A 251 -5.46 0.18 -18.48
C ASN A 251 -6.95 -0.12 -18.72
N ILE A 252 -7.33 -1.37 -18.51
CA ILE A 252 -8.70 -1.88 -18.82
C ILE A 252 -9.81 -1.28 -17.95
N HIS A 253 -9.46 -0.61 -16.85
CA HIS A 253 -10.44 -0.01 -15.93
C HIS A 253 -10.47 1.52 -15.98
N VAL A 254 -9.37 2.18 -16.24
CA VAL A 254 -9.22 3.65 -16.14
C VAL A 254 -8.53 4.29 -17.35
N GLY A 255 -8.31 3.52 -18.41
CA GLY A 255 -7.71 4.03 -19.65
C GLY A 255 -8.56 5.10 -20.35
N ALA A 256 -7.99 5.71 -21.41
CA ALA A 256 -8.39 6.99 -22.00
C ALA A 256 -9.88 7.22 -22.28
N ASP A 257 -10.66 6.16 -22.57
CA ASP A 257 -12.07 6.26 -22.99
C ASP A 257 -13.05 5.84 -21.89
N ILE A 258 -12.57 5.57 -20.66
CA ILE A 258 -13.42 5.07 -19.57
C ILE A 258 -13.86 6.24 -18.70
N SER A 259 -15.17 6.51 -18.71
CA SER A 259 -15.77 7.56 -17.86
C SER A 259 -15.88 7.13 -16.40
N ALA A 260 -15.92 8.11 -15.48
CA ALA A 260 -16.13 7.87 -14.06
C ALA A 260 -17.37 7.00 -13.78
N ASP A 261 -18.51 7.31 -14.42
CA ASP A 261 -19.77 6.55 -14.23
C ASP A 261 -19.64 5.10 -14.70
N SER A 262 -18.95 4.87 -15.83
CA SER A 262 -18.68 3.51 -16.34
C SER A 262 -17.75 2.74 -15.41
N PHE A 263 -16.73 3.40 -14.89
CA PHE A 263 -15.81 2.80 -13.91
C PHE A 263 -16.53 2.41 -12.62
N VAL A 264 -17.31 3.32 -12.03
CA VAL A 264 -18.03 3.06 -10.78
C VAL A 264 -18.98 1.88 -10.95
N ALA A 265 -19.81 1.87 -12.00
CA ALA A 265 -20.74 0.77 -12.26
C ALA A 265 -20.03 -0.58 -12.46
N MET A 266 -18.90 -0.61 -13.19
CA MET A 266 -18.09 -1.79 -13.38
C MET A 266 -17.47 -2.26 -12.06
N ARG A 267 -16.90 -1.32 -11.26
CA ARG A 267 -16.19 -1.63 -10.02
C ARG A 267 -17.14 -2.19 -8.97
N GLU A 268 -18.28 -1.56 -8.75
CA GLU A 268 -19.32 -2.04 -7.82
C GLU A 268 -19.86 -3.43 -8.20
N ALA A 269 -20.16 -3.63 -9.49
CA ALA A 269 -20.63 -4.93 -9.98
C ALA A 269 -19.58 -6.03 -9.83
N ARG A 270 -18.30 -5.72 -10.06
CA ARG A 270 -17.19 -6.67 -9.92
C ARG A 270 -16.93 -7.00 -8.45
N ASP A 271 -16.91 -6.00 -7.58
CA ASP A 271 -16.60 -6.16 -6.16
C ASP A 271 -17.66 -6.99 -5.44
N ALA A 272 -18.94 -6.83 -5.78
CA ALA A 272 -20.03 -7.62 -5.22
C ALA A 272 -19.87 -9.14 -5.41
N GLY A 273 -19.01 -9.58 -6.34
CA GLY A 273 -18.72 -10.98 -6.61
C GLY A 273 -17.40 -11.50 -6.05
N LEU A 274 -16.60 -10.63 -5.39
CA LEU A 274 -15.29 -11.01 -4.89
C LEU A 274 -15.37 -11.62 -3.48
N GLU A 275 -14.64 -12.70 -3.27
CA GLU A 275 -14.39 -13.22 -1.92
C GLU A 275 -13.43 -12.32 -1.15
N MET A 276 -13.48 -12.36 0.17
CA MET A 276 -12.53 -11.65 1.03
C MET A 276 -11.12 -12.27 0.90
N PRO A 277 -10.06 -11.46 1.00
CA PRO A 277 -8.69 -11.97 1.04
C PRO A 277 -8.52 -12.99 2.18
N THR A 278 -7.81 -14.08 1.92
CA THR A 278 -7.63 -15.18 2.87
C THR A 278 -7.03 -14.72 4.20
N LEU A 279 -6.14 -13.73 4.15
CA LEU A 279 -5.43 -13.21 5.32
C LEU A 279 -6.04 -11.92 5.91
N ILE A 280 -7.26 -11.50 5.49
CA ILE A 280 -7.83 -10.21 5.93
C ILE A 280 -7.87 -10.08 7.46
N LEU A 281 -8.27 -11.14 8.16
CA LEU A 281 -8.40 -11.09 9.62
C LEU A 281 -7.05 -10.94 10.33
N PRO A 282 -6.01 -11.75 10.06
CA PRO A 282 -4.70 -11.55 10.66
C PRO A 282 -4.03 -10.26 10.21
N SER A 283 -4.07 -9.94 8.92
CA SER A 283 -3.36 -8.80 8.34
C SER A 283 -3.82 -7.47 8.92
N LEU A 284 -5.13 -7.22 8.97
CA LEU A 284 -5.64 -5.97 9.50
C LEU A 284 -5.25 -5.75 10.97
N GLN A 285 -5.29 -6.81 11.81
CA GLN A 285 -4.93 -6.70 13.24
C GLN A 285 -3.45 -6.40 13.45
N VAL A 286 -2.58 -6.92 12.60
CA VAL A 286 -1.13 -6.70 12.66
C VAL A 286 -0.77 -5.37 12.02
N ASN A 287 -1.27 -5.11 10.83
CA ASN A 287 -0.86 -3.95 10.04
C ASN A 287 -1.36 -2.62 10.61
N MET A 288 -2.57 -2.58 11.23
CA MET A 288 -3.01 -1.36 11.93
C MET A 288 -2.13 -1.02 13.16
N ARG A 289 -1.20 -1.93 13.53
CA ARG A 289 -0.17 -1.76 14.57
C ARG A 289 1.23 -1.58 13.98
N ALA A 290 1.31 -1.07 12.76
CA ALA A 290 2.59 -0.93 12.04
C ALA A 290 3.37 -2.25 11.93
N GLY A 291 2.68 -3.36 11.68
CA GLY A 291 3.26 -4.70 11.59
C GLY A 291 3.53 -5.38 12.94
N ASN A 292 3.28 -4.71 14.08
CA ASN A 292 3.45 -5.33 15.38
C ASN A 292 2.31 -6.30 15.71
N LEU A 293 2.66 -7.42 16.30
CA LEU A 293 1.68 -8.38 16.79
C LEU A 293 0.87 -7.78 17.96
N PRO A 294 -0.40 -8.19 18.14
CA PRO A 294 -1.18 -7.81 19.32
C PRO A 294 -0.47 -8.19 20.62
N PRO A 295 -0.79 -7.54 21.74
CA PRO A 295 -0.24 -7.93 23.03
C PRO A 295 -0.65 -9.34 23.42
N THR A 296 0.22 -10.04 24.16
CA THR A 296 -0.09 -11.34 24.74
C THR A 296 -1.19 -11.24 25.79
N ASP A 297 -1.94 -12.33 25.97
CA ASP A 297 -2.90 -12.46 27.06
C ASP A 297 -2.22 -12.66 28.43
N ALA A 298 -3.02 -12.83 29.49
CA ALA A 298 -2.53 -13.08 30.85
C ALA A 298 -1.72 -14.37 31.00
N SER A 299 -1.81 -15.32 30.05
CA SER A 299 -1.02 -16.56 30.01
C SER A 299 0.28 -16.42 29.22
N GLY A 300 0.58 -15.25 28.67
CA GLY A 300 1.73 -14.98 27.83
C GLY A 300 1.57 -15.49 26.39
N ARG A 301 0.37 -15.84 25.96
CA ARG A 301 0.07 -16.30 24.61
C ARG A 301 -0.46 -15.17 23.74
N LEU A 302 -0.15 -15.24 22.46
CA LEU A 302 -0.63 -14.32 21.45
C LEU A 302 -1.83 -14.93 20.71
N PHE A 303 -2.87 -14.13 20.53
CA PHE A 303 -4.06 -14.51 19.78
C PHE A 303 -4.44 -13.40 18.79
N LEU A 304 -4.97 -13.84 17.64
CA LEU A 304 -5.68 -13.00 16.71
C LEU A 304 -7.18 -13.28 16.83
N LYS A 305 -7.99 -12.25 16.78
CA LYS A 305 -9.44 -12.32 16.93
C LYS A 305 -10.09 -12.72 15.60
N VAL A 306 -11.15 -13.51 15.66
CA VAL A 306 -12.00 -13.80 14.51
C VAL A 306 -13.40 -13.24 14.80
N PRO A 307 -13.71 -12.01 14.38
CA PRO A 307 -15.02 -11.40 14.58
C PRO A 307 -16.04 -12.09 13.66
N ILE A 308 -17.00 -12.79 14.24
CA ILE A 308 -18.00 -13.55 13.48
C ILE A 308 -18.97 -12.57 12.78
N ASN A 309 -19.16 -12.74 11.47
CA ASN A 309 -20.04 -11.96 10.61
C ASN A 309 -19.73 -10.46 10.53
N ALA A 310 -18.52 -10.03 10.88
CA ALA A 310 -18.14 -8.61 10.82
C ALA A 310 -18.07 -8.06 9.38
N PHE A 311 -17.83 -8.93 8.40
CA PHE A 311 -17.79 -8.61 6.97
C PHE A 311 -18.97 -9.20 6.19
N GLY A 312 -20.11 -9.41 6.83
CA GLY A 312 -21.30 -10.00 6.26
C GLY A 312 -21.54 -11.44 6.73
N GLY A 313 -22.60 -12.06 6.26
CA GLY A 313 -22.96 -13.44 6.58
C GLY A 313 -24.38 -13.58 7.13
N THR A 314 -24.71 -14.77 7.61
CA THR A 314 -26.01 -15.08 8.20
C THR A 314 -26.19 -14.38 9.55
N PRO A 315 -27.30 -13.66 9.82
CA PRO A 315 -27.55 -13.02 11.11
C PRO A 315 -27.39 -13.97 12.30
N LEU A 316 -26.72 -13.51 13.37
CA LEU A 316 -26.37 -14.34 14.52
C LEU A 316 -27.56 -14.86 15.32
N ASP A 317 -28.71 -14.16 15.29
CA ASP A 317 -29.98 -14.59 15.90
C ASP A 317 -30.48 -15.94 15.38
N ARG A 318 -30.09 -16.32 14.15
CA ARG A 318 -30.40 -17.65 13.59
C ARG A 318 -29.60 -18.80 14.22
N PHE A 319 -28.55 -18.50 14.97
CA PHE A 319 -27.72 -19.48 15.68
C PHE A 319 -27.98 -19.51 17.20
N ALA A 320 -28.83 -18.58 17.70
CA ALA A 320 -29.24 -18.61 19.11
C ALA A 320 -30.19 -19.81 19.32
N SER A 321 -29.84 -20.68 20.23
CA SER A 321 -30.81 -21.68 20.76
C SER A 321 -31.86 -20.88 21.53
N GLU A 322 -33.14 -21.15 21.26
CA GLU A 322 -34.20 -20.75 22.19
C GLU A 322 -33.90 -21.40 23.54
N GLU A 323 -33.53 -20.61 24.57
CA GLU A 323 -33.44 -21.03 25.95
C GLU A 323 -34.84 -21.20 26.56
#